data_3fbaa88f5ca9744796ebf03014b9ae48
#
_entry.id   3fbaa88f5ca9744796ebf03014b9ae48
#
_cell.length_a   1.000
_cell.length_b   1.000
_cell.length_c   1.000
_cell.angle_alpha   90.00
_cell.angle_beta   90.00
_cell.angle_gamma   90.00
#
_symmetry.space_group_name_H-M   'P 1'
#
loop_
_entity.id
_entity.type
_entity.pdbx_description
1 polymer ?
#
loop_
_entity_poly.entity_id
_entity_poly.type
_entity_poly.pdbx_seq_one_letter_code
_entity_poly.pdbx_strand_id
1 'polypeptide(L)'
;MELKYTRTGDYELPNLTLNNNEKGTINKYGLRLDYLKQHKKVLYTTLLMKDELTNHLVSVSKNAENLLNNLMESYKKSDEKLSEKSKETNQIEWAKIMNNYKNTAEEIILNELIYTENVWVRTHILCLASTEFVLPYKF
;
A
#
# COMPACT_ATOMS: atom_id res chain seq x y z
N MET A 1 14.57 -5.95 31.68
CA MET A 1 13.14 -5.96 31.29
C MET A 1 12.38 -6.73 32.36
N GLU A 2 11.60 -6.07 33.21
CA GLU A 2 10.77 -6.77 34.20
C GLU A 2 9.46 -7.21 33.51
N LEU A 3 9.25 -8.52 33.45
CA LEU A 3 7.99 -9.09 32.99
C LEU A 3 6.97 -9.04 34.14
N LYS A 4 5.88 -8.34 33.92
CA LYS A 4 4.72 -8.35 34.83
C LYS A 4 3.78 -9.49 34.44
N TYR A 5 3.30 -10.22 35.44
CA TYR A 5 2.38 -11.32 35.26
C TYR A 5 0.98 -10.95 35.80
N THR A 6 -0.04 -11.39 35.11
CA THR A 6 -1.45 -11.28 35.58
C THR A 6 -1.98 -12.68 35.83
N ARG A 7 -2.53 -12.90 37.03
CA ARG A 7 -3.13 -14.17 37.42
C ARG A 7 -4.56 -14.27 36.83
N THR A 8 -4.75 -15.29 36.02
CA THR A 8 -6.07 -15.59 35.43
C THR A 8 -6.43 -17.02 35.81
N GLY A 9 -7.25 -17.17 36.88
CA GLY A 9 -7.55 -18.48 37.45
C GLY A 9 -6.34 -19.09 38.14
N ASP A 10 -5.96 -20.29 37.74
CA ASP A 10 -4.81 -21.03 38.28
C ASP A 10 -3.50 -20.81 37.51
N TYR A 11 -3.52 -19.93 36.51
CA TYR A 11 -2.37 -19.66 35.66
C TYR A 11 -1.90 -18.20 35.77
N GLU A 12 -0.58 -18.02 35.74
CA GLU A 12 0.07 -16.71 35.65
C GLU A 12 0.49 -16.46 34.20
N LEU A 13 -0.18 -15.50 33.55
CA LEU A 13 0.10 -15.10 32.18
C LEU A 13 0.97 -13.86 32.16
N PRO A 14 2.06 -13.83 31.37
CA PRO A 14 2.88 -12.64 31.23
C PRO A 14 2.11 -11.56 30.45
N ASN A 15 2.16 -10.32 30.93
CA ASN A 15 1.59 -9.16 30.25
C ASN A 15 2.49 -8.77 29.07
N LEU A 16 2.32 -9.47 27.94
CA LEU A 16 3.01 -9.16 26.71
C LEU A 16 2.14 -8.20 25.90
N THR A 17 2.59 -6.97 25.75
CA THR A 17 1.99 -6.01 24.84
C THR A 17 2.82 -5.95 23.57
N LEU A 18 2.19 -6.19 22.42
CA LEU A 18 2.79 -5.91 21.14
C LEU A 18 2.86 -4.39 20.94
N ASN A 19 4.01 -3.88 20.57
CA ASN A 19 4.17 -2.49 20.14
C ASN A 19 3.47 -2.27 18.80
N ASN A 20 2.16 -2.21 18.82
CA ASN A 20 1.37 -1.83 17.65
C ASN A 20 1.47 -0.31 17.46
N ASN A 21 2.59 0.14 16.94
CA ASN A 21 2.85 1.56 16.74
C ASN A 21 2.05 2.18 15.60
N GLU A 22 1.43 1.36 14.74
CA GLU A 22 0.53 1.86 13.71
C GLU A 22 -0.78 1.06 13.69
N LYS A 23 -1.84 1.70 14.14
CA LYS A 23 -3.21 1.23 13.94
C LYS A 23 -3.61 1.54 12.49
N GLY A 24 -3.14 0.74 11.56
CA GLY A 24 -3.53 0.81 10.16
C GLY A 24 -4.29 -0.44 9.76
N THR A 25 -5.26 -0.29 8.89
CA THR A 25 -5.96 -1.42 8.29
C THR A 25 -5.16 -1.93 7.10
N ILE A 26 -4.86 -3.22 7.09
CA ILE A 26 -4.26 -3.87 5.93
C ILE A 26 -5.40 -4.20 4.97
N ASN A 27 -5.43 -3.50 3.83
CA ASN A 27 -6.46 -3.66 2.80
C ASN A 27 -6.13 -4.81 1.85
N LYS A 28 -6.85 -4.85 0.71
CA LYS A 28 -6.58 -5.79 -0.40
C LYS A 28 -5.12 -5.81 -0.89
N TYR A 29 -4.35 -4.78 -0.58
CA TYR A 29 -2.92 -4.70 -0.84
C TYR A 29 -2.04 -5.51 0.13
N GLY A 30 -2.64 -6.24 1.06
CA GLY A 30 -1.98 -7.26 1.87
C GLY A 30 -1.33 -8.40 1.07
N LEU A 31 -1.59 -8.48 -0.23
CA LEU A 31 -0.89 -9.32 -1.21
C LEU A 31 0.64 -9.15 -1.15
N ARG A 32 1.13 -8.01 -0.69
CA ARG A 32 2.56 -7.80 -0.43
C ARG A 32 3.11 -8.81 0.58
N LEU A 33 2.34 -9.18 1.58
CA LEU A 33 2.72 -10.19 2.55
C LEU A 33 2.98 -11.56 1.89
N ASP A 34 2.06 -11.98 1.03
CA ASP A 34 2.18 -13.26 0.31
C ASP A 34 3.36 -13.24 -0.66
N TYR A 35 3.55 -12.13 -1.35
CA TYR A 35 4.72 -11.94 -2.21
C TYR A 35 6.04 -12.05 -1.44
N LEU A 36 6.16 -11.40 -0.29
CA LEU A 36 7.34 -11.47 0.56
C LEU A 36 7.61 -12.89 1.05
N LYS A 37 6.57 -13.63 1.46
CA LYS A 37 6.69 -15.02 1.91
C LYS A 37 7.16 -15.96 0.82
N GLN A 38 6.69 -15.78 -0.40
CA GLN A 38 6.99 -16.67 -1.53
C GLN A 38 8.31 -16.33 -2.21
N HIS A 39 8.57 -15.05 -2.47
CA HIS A 39 9.67 -14.59 -3.31
C HIS A 39 10.83 -13.96 -2.54
N LYS A 40 10.59 -13.35 -1.40
CA LYS A 40 11.58 -12.59 -0.64
C LYS A 40 11.66 -13.03 0.83
N LYS A 41 11.90 -14.31 1.04
CA LYS A 41 11.95 -14.96 2.37
C LYS A 41 12.93 -14.29 3.34
N VAL A 42 14.10 -13.87 2.85
CA VAL A 42 15.11 -13.21 3.68
C VAL A 42 14.60 -11.86 4.19
N LEU A 43 14.01 -11.04 3.30
CA LEU A 43 13.44 -9.76 3.69
C LEU A 43 12.26 -9.94 4.65
N TYR A 44 11.39 -10.91 4.38
CA TYR A 44 10.29 -11.27 5.27
C TYR A 44 10.78 -11.61 6.68
N THR A 45 11.78 -12.51 6.78
CA THR A 45 12.35 -12.92 8.07
C THR A 45 13.00 -11.74 8.80
N THR A 46 13.72 -10.88 8.08
CA THR A 46 14.36 -9.69 8.66
C THR A 46 13.33 -8.71 9.23
N LEU A 47 12.26 -8.42 8.48
CA LEU A 47 11.18 -7.54 8.95
C LEU A 47 10.41 -8.15 10.12
N LEU A 48 10.24 -9.46 10.12
CA LEU A 48 9.58 -10.18 11.20
C LEU A 48 10.42 -10.12 12.50
N MET A 49 11.74 -10.34 12.40
CA MET A 49 12.65 -10.28 13.53
C MET A 49 12.77 -8.88 14.15
N LYS A 50 12.62 -7.84 13.35
CA LYS A 50 12.63 -6.44 13.79
C LYS A 50 11.27 -5.93 14.28
N ASP A 51 10.23 -6.75 14.19
CA ASP A 51 8.82 -6.36 14.47
C ASP A 51 8.33 -5.17 13.61
N GLU A 52 8.92 -4.99 12.42
CA GLU A 52 8.60 -3.91 11.48
C GLU A 52 7.66 -4.36 10.36
N LEU A 53 7.31 -5.65 10.30
CA LEU A 53 6.50 -6.20 9.21
C LEU A 53 5.14 -5.54 9.09
N THR A 54 4.45 -5.35 10.21
CA THR A 54 3.12 -4.73 10.25
C THR A 54 3.17 -3.28 9.77
N ASN A 55 4.16 -2.51 10.26
CA ASN A 55 4.36 -1.12 9.86
C ASN A 55 4.67 -1.01 8.36
N HIS A 56 5.48 -1.92 7.84
CA HIS A 56 5.77 -2.00 6.41
C HIS A 56 4.52 -2.26 5.57
N LEU A 57 3.68 -3.22 5.96
CA LEU A 57 2.44 -3.54 5.24
C LEU A 57 1.43 -2.41 5.29
N VAL A 58 1.30 -1.73 6.42
CA VAL A 58 0.42 -0.55 6.57
C VAL A 58 0.91 0.60 5.69
N SER A 59 2.20 0.88 5.66
CA SER A 59 2.77 1.94 4.82
C SER A 59 2.58 1.64 3.32
N VAL A 60 2.77 0.40 2.89
CA VAL A 60 2.51 -0.02 1.51
C VAL A 60 1.02 0.14 1.16
N SER A 61 0.10 -0.24 2.06
CA SER A 61 -1.33 -0.08 1.86
C SER A 61 -1.74 1.39 1.71
N LYS A 62 -1.24 2.27 2.57
CA LYS A 62 -1.48 3.72 2.47
C LYS A 62 -0.95 4.31 1.16
N ASN A 63 0.27 3.94 0.77
CA ASN A 63 0.87 4.40 -0.47
C ASN A 63 0.09 3.92 -1.70
N ALA A 64 -0.39 2.68 -1.68
CA ALA A 64 -1.23 2.13 -2.73
C ALA A 64 -2.57 2.87 -2.88
N GLU A 65 -3.22 3.20 -1.77
CA GLU A 65 -4.45 3.99 -1.78
C GLU A 65 -4.23 5.41 -2.30
N ASN A 66 -3.17 6.07 -1.85
CA ASN A 66 -2.82 7.41 -2.32
C ASN A 66 -2.53 7.41 -3.83
N LEU A 67 -1.77 6.43 -4.31
CA LEU A 67 -1.48 6.28 -5.73
C LEU A 67 -2.74 6.01 -6.54
N LEU A 68 -3.64 5.14 -6.04
CA LEU A 68 -4.93 4.88 -6.68
C LEU A 68 -5.75 6.17 -6.83
N ASN A 69 -5.88 6.93 -5.75
CA ASN A 69 -6.64 8.18 -5.75
C ASN A 69 -6.05 9.18 -6.74
N ASN A 70 -4.73 9.36 -6.73
CA ASN A 70 -4.03 10.26 -7.65
C ASN A 70 -4.22 9.86 -9.12
N LEU A 71 -4.11 8.56 -9.43
CA LEU A 71 -4.34 8.06 -10.78
C LEU A 71 -5.79 8.26 -11.22
N MET A 72 -6.75 7.97 -10.34
CA MET A 72 -8.18 8.15 -10.64
C MET A 72 -8.54 9.63 -10.84
N GLU A 73 -7.97 10.55 -10.05
CA GLU A 73 -8.14 11.99 -10.28
C GLU A 73 -7.53 12.45 -11.60
N SER A 74 -6.36 11.94 -11.94
CA SER A 74 -5.70 12.23 -13.21
C SER A 74 -6.56 11.76 -14.40
N TYR A 75 -7.10 10.54 -14.35
CA TYR A 75 -7.99 10.02 -15.38
C TYR A 75 -9.27 10.82 -15.51
N LYS A 76 -9.90 11.24 -14.41
CA LYS A 76 -11.08 12.10 -14.41
C LYS A 76 -10.82 13.47 -15.05
N LYS A 77 -9.62 14.00 -14.88
CA LYS A 77 -9.22 15.28 -15.50
C LYS A 77 -8.90 15.15 -16.98
N SER A 78 -8.37 13.99 -17.40
CA SER A 78 -7.95 13.75 -18.78
C SER A 78 -9.11 13.37 -19.71
N ASP A 79 -10.14 12.73 -19.18
CA ASP A 79 -11.25 12.20 -20.00
C ASP A 79 -12.58 12.87 -19.64
N GLU A 80 -13.10 13.68 -20.59
CA GLU A 80 -14.39 14.38 -20.44
C GLU A 80 -15.56 13.40 -20.25
N LYS A 81 -15.44 12.15 -20.75
CA LYS A 81 -16.46 11.12 -20.59
C LYS A 81 -16.64 10.66 -19.13
N LEU A 82 -15.65 10.94 -18.27
CA LEU A 82 -15.71 10.69 -16.83
C LEU A 82 -16.30 11.86 -16.03
N SER A 83 -16.74 12.94 -16.71
CA SER A 83 -17.35 14.07 -16.04
C SER A 83 -18.70 13.70 -15.40
N GLU A 84 -19.10 14.45 -14.39
CA GLU A 84 -20.40 14.30 -13.71
C GLU A 84 -21.58 14.41 -14.67
N LYS A 85 -21.47 15.27 -15.73
CA LYS A 85 -22.49 15.43 -16.76
C LYS A 85 -22.68 14.16 -17.59
N SER A 86 -21.60 13.48 -17.91
CA SER A 86 -21.67 12.20 -18.66
C SER A 86 -22.30 11.09 -17.84
N LYS A 87 -22.13 11.12 -16.50
CA LYS A 87 -22.77 10.20 -15.57
C LYS A 87 -24.31 10.33 -15.58
N GLU A 88 -24.83 11.55 -15.66
CA GLU A 88 -26.27 11.81 -15.71
C GLU A 88 -26.89 11.34 -17.04
N THR A 89 -26.14 11.49 -18.14
CA THR A 89 -26.65 11.18 -19.50
C THR A 89 -26.60 9.68 -19.80
N ASN A 90 -25.50 8.98 -19.43
CA ASN A 90 -25.32 7.56 -19.70
C ASN A 90 -24.55 6.84 -18.60
N GLN A 91 -25.26 6.51 -17.53
CA GLN A 91 -24.71 5.92 -16.32
C GLN A 91 -24.00 4.57 -16.57
N ILE A 92 -24.51 3.74 -17.46
CA ILE A 92 -23.96 2.40 -17.74
C ILE A 92 -22.60 2.52 -18.44
N GLU A 93 -22.49 3.39 -19.43
CA GLU A 93 -21.25 3.62 -20.15
C GLU A 93 -20.20 4.28 -19.28
N TRP A 94 -20.61 5.27 -18.48
CA TRP A 94 -19.75 5.90 -17.49
C TRP A 94 -19.16 4.88 -16.51
N ALA A 95 -20.00 3.96 -15.99
CA ALA A 95 -19.55 2.92 -15.05
C ALA A 95 -18.56 1.94 -15.70
N LYS A 96 -18.77 1.57 -16.97
CA LYS A 96 -17.82 0.71 -17.71
C LYS A 96 -16.45 1.36 -17.85
N ILE A 97 -16.43 2.61 -18.28
CA ILE A 97 -15.19 3.38 -18.46
C ILE A 97 -14.47 3.55 -17.11
N MET A 98 -15.20 3.91 -16.05
CA MET A 98 -14.66 4.07 -14.72
C MET A 98 -14.04 2.78 -14.19
N ASN A 99 -14.69 1.63 -14.39
CA ASN A 99 -14.16 0.33 -14.00
C ASN A 99 -12.90 -0.05 -14.79
N ASN A 100 -12.84 0.27 -16.09
CA ASN A 100 -11.64 0.04 -16.88
C ASN A 100 -10.45 0.84 -16.35
N TYR A 101 -10.62 2.13 -16.08
CA TYR A 101 -9.54 2.95 -15.49
C TYR A 101 -9.14 2.48 -14.10
N LYS A 102 -10.10 2.05 -13.29
CA LYS A 102 -9.81 1.49 -11.97
C LYS A 102 -8.98 0.21 -12.08
N ASN A 103 -9.33 -0.70 -12.97
CA ASN A 103 -8.58 -1.94 -13.19
C ASN A 103 -7.16 -1.64 -13.68
N THR A 104 -7.00 -0.70 -14.61
CA THR A 104 -5.69 -0.27 -15.10
C THR A 104 -4.85 0.34 -13.96
N ALA A 105 -5.45 1.19 -13.13
CA ALA A 105 -4.75 1.77 -11.97
C ALA A 105 -4.34 0.71 -10.95
N GLU A 106 -5.20 -0.26 -10.68
CA GLU A 106 -4.89 -1.39 -9.79
C GLU A 106 -3.75 -2.25 -10.34
N GLU A 107 -3.71 -2.51 -11.64
CA GLU A 107 -2.62 -3.25 -12.30
C GLU A 107 -1.28 -2.51 -12.18
N ILE A 108 -1.27 -1.20 -12.36
CA ILE A 108 -0.08 -0.38 -12.16
C ILE A 108 0.41 -0.48 -10.71
N ILE A 109 -0.50 -0.38 -9.73
CA ILE A 109 -0.16 -0.47 -8.30
C ILE A 109 0.41 -1.85 -7.96
N LEU A 110 -0.17 -2.92 -8.48
CA LEU A 110 0.35 -4.28 -8.26
C LEU A 110 1.78 -4.42 -8.79
N ASN A 111 2.03 -3.93 -10.00
CA ASN A 111 3.35 -4.03 -10.61
C ASN A 111 4.38 -3.10 -9.95
N GLU A 112 4.00 -1.88 -9.59
CA GLU A 112 4.94 -0.88 -9.08
C GLU A 112 5.19 -0.95 -7.58
N LEU A 113 4.20 -1.32 -6.78
CA LEU A 113 4.31 -1.33 -5.32
C LEU A 113 4.37 -2.74 -4.73
N ILE A 114 3.56 -3.66 -5.23
CA ILE A 114 3.39 -4.96 -4.59
C ILE A 114 4.44 -5.94 -5.04
N TYR A 115 4.72 -6.03 -6.33
CA TYR A 115 5.68 -6.97 -6.92
C TYR A 115 7.08 -6.41 -7.14
N THR A 116 7.33 -5.16 -6.77
CA THR A 116 8.65 -4.54 -6.91
C THR A 116 9.63 -4.99 -5.84
N GLU A 117 10.89 -5.19 -6.23
CA GLU A 117 11.95 -5.60 -5.31
C GLU A 117 12.32 -4.52 -4.28
N ASN A 118 12.22 -3.25 -4.65
CA ASN A 118 12.75 -2.10 -3.91
C ASN A 118 11.68 -1.07 -3.51
N VAL A 119 10.64 -1.49 -2.80
CA VAL A 119 9.65 -0.53 -2.25
C VAL A 119 10.31 0.50 -1.32
N TRP A 120 11.37 0.11 -0.62
CA TRP A 120 12.12 1.01 0.28
C TRP A 120 12.80 2.18 -0.45
N VAL A 121 13.36 1.94 -1.62
CA VAL A 121 14.06 2.98 -2.38
C VAL A 121 13.06 3.97 -2.98
N ARG A 122 11.90 3.48 -3.43
CA ARG A 122 10.92 4.32 -4.12
C ARG A 122 10.08 5.19 -3.16
N THR A 123 9.75 4.69 -1.98
CA THR A 123 9.04 5.50 -0.97
C THR A 123 9.91 6.63 -0.42
N HIS A 124 11.22 6.42 -0.32
CA HIS A 124 12.16 7.48 0.10
C HIS A 124 12.41 8.50 -1.01
N ILE A 125 12.45 8.06 -2.27
CA ILE A 125 12.62 8.97 -3.42
C ILE A 125 11.38 9.83 -3.65
N LEU A 126 10.18 9.29 -3.49
CA LEU A 126 8.94 10.08 -3.59
C LEU A 126 8.79 11.11 -2.47
N CYS A 127 9.37 10.86 -1.29
CA CYS A 127 9.40 11.82 -0.20
C CYS A 127 10.44 12.95 -0.44
N LEU A 128 11.48 12.68 -1.24
CA LEU A 128 12.51 13.65 -1.61
C LEU A 128 12.23 14.37 -2.93
N ALA A 129 11.30 13.89 -3.76
CA ALA A 129 10.98 14.45 -5.07
C ALA A 129 9.95 15.60 -5.02
N SER A 130 9.80 16.26 -3.86
CA SER A 130 9.20 17.60 -3.82
C SER A 130 10.14 18.72 -4.30
N THR A 131 11.36 18.38 -4.69
CA THR A 131 12.33 19.31 -5.25
C THR A 131 13.04 18.67 -6.43
N GLU A 132 12.71 19.17 -7.63
CA GLU A 132 13.43 19.06 -8.89
C GLU A 132 13.82 17.66 -9.36
N PHE A 133 13.02 17.13 -10.28
CA PHE A 133 13.36 15.97 -11.05
C PHE A 133 13.93 16.36 -12.42
N VAL A 134 15.24 16.32 -12.52
CA VAL A 134 15.93 16.24 -13.81
C VAL A 134 16.29 14.78 -14.05
N LEU A 135 15.63 14.16 -15.02
CA LEU A 135 16.00 12.86 -15.54
C LEU A 135 17.25 12.96 -16.41
N PRO A 136 18.28 12.16 -16.18
CA PRO A 136 19.20 11.79 -17.23
C PRO A 136 18.96 10.33 -17.63
N TYR A 137 18.07 10.11 -18.59
CA TYR A 137 18.23 8.96 -19.46
C TYR A 137 18.80 9.43 -20.80
N LYS A 138 20.08 9.38 -20.92
CA LYS A 138 20.75 9.16 -22.18
C LYS A 138 21.20 7.71 -22.23
N PHE A 139 20.65 7.00 -23.20
CA PHE A 139 20.96 5.83 -23.96
C PHE A 139 20.53 4.83 -23.71
#